data_737f3e5e21bf56309028a574c83b765e
#
_entry.id   737f3e5e21bf56309028a574c83b765e
#
_cell.length_a   1.000
_cell.length_b   1.000
_cell.length_c   1.000
_cell.angle_alpha   90.00
_cell.angle_beta   90.00
_cell.angle_gamma   90.00
#
_symmetry.space_group_name_H-M   'P 1'
#
loop_
_entity.id
_entity.type
_entity.pdbx_description
1 polymer ?
#
loop_
_entity_poly.entity_id
_entity_poly.type
_entity_poly.pdbx_seq_one_letter_code
_entity_poly.pdbx_strand_id
1 'polypeptide(L)'
;MMIAYTMTSRRGDTDLLLSEVADRLQGQGVKICGTVQINTERADSHRCDMDVRVLPDGPVIRISQSLGKEARGCRLDPNALETAVVQAKSALLQGAEVLIINKFGKHEAGGRGFRDLIAEAMMLDVRVLVGTNE
;
A
#
# COMPACT_ATOMS: atom_id res chain seq x y z
N MET A 1 -0.30 -18.49 -11.26
CA MET A 1 -0.88 -17.21 -10.78
C MET A 1 -1.37 -17.39 -9.36
N MET A 2 -0.96 -16.50 -8.46
CA MET A 2 -1.39 -16.59 -7.06
C MET A 2 -1.74 -15.21 -6.52
N ILE A 3 -2.90 -15.09 -5.91
CA ILE A 3 -3.30 -13.95 -5.10
C ILE A 3 -3.56 -14.47 -3.70
N ALA A 4 -2.94 -13.82 -2.70
CA ALA A 4 -3.25 -14.05 -1.31
C ALA A 4 -3.73 -12.73 -0.70
N TYR A 5 -4.62 -12.81 0.27
CA TYR A 5 -5.05 -11.63 1.00
C TYR A 5 -4.91 -11.86 2.50
N THR A 6 -4.77 -10.76 3.23
CA THR A 6 -4.71 -10.80 4.68
C THR A 6 -5.62 -9.72 5.26
N MET A 7 -6.21 -10.02 6.39
CA MET A 7 -7.11 -9.14 7.08
C MET A 7 -6.92 -9.32 8.59
N THR A 8 -6.85 -8.22 9.31
CA THR A 8 -6.73 -8.26 10.77
C THR A 8 -7.91 -7.53 11.40
N SER A 9 -8.19 -7.86 12.66
CA SER A 9 -9.31 -7.26 13.38
C SER A 9 -8.98 -5.91 14.01
N ARG A 10 -7.70 -5.59 14.18
CA ARG A 10 -7.27 -4.34 14.78
C ARG A 10 -6.79 -3.35 13.74
N ARG A 11 -7.16 -2.08 13.94
CA ARG A 11 -6.71 -1.00 13.08
C ARG A 11 -5.18 -0.89 13.12
N GLY A 12 -4.56 -0.88 11.95
CA GLY A 12 -3.12 -0.74 11.82
C GLY A 12 -2.34 -2.04 11.88
N ASP A 13 -2.92 -3.14 12.35
CA ASP A 13 -2.20 -4.43 12.45
C ASP A 13 -1.86 -4.99 11.06
N THR A 14 -2.73 -4.83 10.08
CA THR A 14 -2.45 -5.25 8.70
C THR A 14 -1.26 -4.47 8.14
N ASP A 15 -1.18 -3.17 8.42
CA ASP A 15 -0.07 -2.34 7.95
C ASP A 15 1.26 -2.82 8.53
N LEU A 16 1.30 -3.13 9.83
CA LEU A 16 2.49 -3.65 10.48
C LEU A 16 2.88 -5.01 9.93
N LEU A 17 1.91 -5.90 9.73
CA LEU A 17 2.14 -7.23 9.20
C LEU A 17 2.75 -7.17 7.80
N LEU A 18 2.18 -6.36 6.91
CA LEU A 18 2.66 -6.26 5.54
C LEU A 18 4.05 -5.63 5.47
N SER A 19 4.32 -4.64 6.32
CA SER A 19 5.65 -4.04 6.41
C SER A 19 6.68 -5.07 6.84
N GLU A 20 6.36 -5.90 7.82
CA GLU A 20 7.24 -6.96 8.30
C GLU A 20 7.46 -8.03 7.22
N VAL A 21 6.41 -8.44 6.52
CA VAL A 21 6.52 -9.40 5.42
C VAL A 21 7.41 -8.84 4.32
N ALA A 22 7.25 -7.58 3.95
CA ALA A 22 8.09 -6.95 2.94
C ALA A 22 9.56 -6.97 3.34
N ASP A 23 9.86 -6.62 4.58
CA ASP A 23 11.24 -6.62 5.07
C ASP A 23 11.85 -8.03 5.06
N ARG A 24 11.08 -9.04 5.45
CA ARG A 24 11.54 -10.43 5.45
C ARG A 24 11.80 -10.95 4.05
N LEU A 25 10.90 -10.69 3.11
CA LEU A 25 11.08 -11.13 1.71
C LEU A 25 12.30 -10.46 1.10
N GLN A 26 12.46 -9.17 1.32
CA GLN A 26 13.61 -8.44 0.81
C GLN A 26 14.91 -8.97 1.41
N GLY A 27 14.92 -9.28 2.71
CA GLY A 27 16.06 -9.88 3.38
C GLY A 27 16.43 -11.27 2.86
N GLN A 28 15.48 -11.97 2.25
CA GLN A 28 15.71 -13.29 1.62
C GLN A 28 16.09 -13.18 0.15
N GLY A 29 16.26 -11.98 -0.37
CA GLY A 29 16.64 -11.77 -1.76
C GLY A 29 15.48 -11.84 -2.75
N VAL A 30 14.24 -11.85 -2.27
CA VAL A 30 13.04 -11.83 -3.13
C VAL A 30 12.85 -10.42 -3.68
N LYS A 31 12.63 -10.30 -4.98
CA LYS A 31 12.35 -9.03 -5.62
C LYS A 31 10.90 -8.66 -5.39
N ILE A 32 10.67 -7.61 -4.62
CA ILE A 32 9.33 -7.15 -4.27
C ILE A 32 9.04 -5.80 -4.91
N CYS A 33 7.75 -5.52 -5.12
CA CYS A 33 7.26 -4.21 -5.52
C CYS A 33 5.92 -3.94 -4.83
N GLY A 34 5.39 -2.75 -5.01
CA GLY A 34 4.13 -2.35 -4.39
C GLY A 34 4.32 -1.32 -3.30
N THR A 35 3.44 -1.34 -2.31
CA THR A 35 3.46 -0.35 -1.24
C THR A 35 3.14 -0.98 0.11
N VAL A 36 3.75 -0.43 1.15
CA VAL A 36 3.37 -0.69 2.54
C VAL A 36 3.03 0.63 3.21
N GLN A 37 2.01 0.63 4.05
CA GLN A 37 1.54 1.85 4.71
C GLN A 37 2.18 2.02 6.08
N ILE A 38 2.52 3.26 6.37
CA ILE A 38 3.05 3.67 7.67
C ILE A 38 2.08 4.70 8.23
N ASN A 39 1.56 4.47 9.42
CA ASN A 39 0.67 5.40 10.08
C ASN A 39 1.42 6.06 11.24
N THR A 40 1.40 7.39 11.27
CA THR A 40 2.04 8.16 12.33
C THR A 40 0.98 8.94 13.08
N GLU A 41 0.84 8.69 14.38
CA GLU A 41 -0.06 9.46 15.22
C GLU A 41 0.58 10.80 15.54
N ARG A 42 -0.23 11.86 15.47
CA ARG A 42 0.21 13.19 15.86
C ARG A 42 -0.11 13.42 17.33
N ALA A 43 0.89 13.88 18.07
CA ALA A 43 0.75 14.12 19.51
C ALA A 43 -0.24 15.23 19.86
N ASP A 44 -0.47 16.16 18.95
CA ASP A 44 -1.28 17.36 19.17
C ASP A 44 -2.70 17.27 18.61
N SER A 45 -3.05 16.16 18.00
CA SER A 45 -4.39 15.98 17.41
C SER A 45 -4.76 14.51 17.39
N HIS A 46 -6.06 14.24 17.23
CA HIS A 46 -6.56 12.87 17.06
C HIS A 46 -6.39 12.36 15.63
N ARG A 47 -5.62 13.06 14.81
CA ARG A 47 -5.37 12.69 13.42
C ARG A 47 -4.07 11.91 13.33
N CYS A 48 -4.01 11.01 12.37
CA CYS A 48 -2.78 10.33 11.99
C CYS A 48 -2.36 10.79 10.60
N ASP A 49 -1.06 10.73 10.34
CA ASP A 49 -0.55 10.88 8.99
C ASP A 49 -0.44 9.51 8.36
N MET A 50 -0.91 9.38 7.12
CA MET A 50 -0.81 8.15 6.35
C MET A 50 0.25 8.33 5.28
N ASP A 51 1.30 7.52 5.37
CA ASP A 51 2.37 7.49 4.39
C ASP A 51 2.46 6.10 3.78
N VAL A 52 2.82 6.01 2.51
CA VAL A 52 3.15 4.73 1.89
C VAL A 52 4.61 4.74 1.48
N ARG A 53 5.28 3.64 1.77
CA ARG A 53 6.63 3.40 1.28
C ARG A 53 6.54 2.57 0.02
N VAL A 54 7.08 3.07 -1.08
CA VAL A 54 7.11 2.34 -2.35
C VAL A 54 8.25 1.34 -2.30
N LEU A 55 7.95 0.09 -2.60
CA LEU A 55 8.93 -1.00 -2.55
C LEU A 55 9.65 -1.16 -3.89
N PRO A 56 10.89 -1.66 -3.91
CA PRO A 56 11.74 -2.01 -2.76
C PRO A 56 12.44 -0.81 -2.11
N ASP A 57 12.84 0.17 -2.87
CA ASP A 57 13.66 1.28 -2.41
C ASP A 57 13.12 2.64 -2.87
N GLY A 58 11.84 2.70 -3.11
CA GLY A 58 11.19 3.91 -3.59
C GLY A 58 10.92 4.93 -2.49
N PRO A 59 10.32 6.06 -2.87
CA PRO A 59 10.05 7.13 -1.91
C PRO A 59 8.95 6.78 -0.91
N VAL A 60 8.91 7.52 0.18
CA VAL A 60 7.77 7.57 1.09
C VAL A 60 6.88 8.72 0.63
N ILE A 61 5.62 8.42 0.39
CA ILE A 61 4.65 9.40 -0.14
C ILE A 61 3.54 9.59 0.87
N ARG A 62 3.28 10.84 1.23
CA ARG A 62 2.14 11.17 2.09
C ARG A 62 0.85 11.06 1.31
N ILE A 63 -0.05 10.18 1.74
CA ILE A 63 -1.34 9.95 1.08
C ILE A 63 -2.53 10.47 1.91
N SER A 64 -2.27 11.07 3.06
CA SER A 64 -3.30 11.74 3.85
C SER A 64 -3.30 13.22 3.55
N GLN A 65 -4.48 13.83 3.67
CA GLN A 65 -4.61 15.28 3.53
C GLN A 65 -5.28 15.87 4.77
N SER A 66 -4.87 17.08 5.14
CA SER A 66 -5.47 17.82 6.21
C SER A 66 -6.56 18.74 5.65
N LEU A 67 -7.80 18.56 6.12
CA LEU A 67 -8.94 19.34 5.68
C LEU A 67 -9.36 20.41 6.70
N GLY A 68 -8.43 20.83 7.57
CA GLY A 68 -8.65 21.84 8.58
C GLY A 68 -8.79 21.26 9.98
N LYS A 69 -8.91 22.15 10.97
CA LYS A 69 -8.89 21.78 12.38
C LYS A 69 -10.10 20.95 12.81
N GLU A 70 -11.21 21.07 12.09
CA GLU A 70 -12.47 20.39 12.43
C GLU A 70 -12.61 19.02 11.75
N ALA A 71 -11.73 18.69 10.81
CA ALA A 71 -11.77 17.41 10.15
C ALA A 71 -11.35 16.30 11.11
N ARG A 72 -12.13 15.24 11.18
CA ARG A 72 -11.85 14.10 12.05
C ARG A 72 -11.24 12.96 11.23
N GLY A 73 -10.21 12.33 11.78
CA GLY A 73 -9.55 11.18 11.20
C GLY A 73 -8.63 11.52 10.04
N CYS A 74 -8.09 10.49 9.42
CA CYS A 74 -7.21 10.59 8.27
C CYS A 74 -8.03 10.55 6.99
N ARG A 75 -7.78 11.51 6.11
CA ARG A 75 -8.42 11.57 4.80
C ARG A 75 -7.43 11.21 3.72
N LEU A 76 -7.86 10.36 2.81
CA LEU A 76 -7.04 9.96 1.68
C LEU A 76 -6.95 11.10 0.66
N ASP A 77 -5.74 11.33 0.16
CA ASP A 77 -5.49 12.16 -1.01
C ASP A 77 -5.42 11.24 -2.24
N PRO A 78 -6.44 11.22 -3.11
CA PRO A 78 -6.45 10.32 -4.25
C PRO A 78 -5.32 10.56 -5.25
N ASN A 79 -4.90 11.81 -5.40
CA ASN A 79 -3.81 12.15 -6.33
C ASN A 79 -2.46 11.61 -5.83
N ALA A 80 -2.22 11.71 -4.53
CA ALA A 80 -1.00 11.16 -3.93
C ALA A 80 -1.01 9.63 -4.03
N LEU A 81 -2.15 8.99 -3.84
CA LEU A 81 -2.27 7.54 -4.01
C LEU A 81 -1.96 7.12 -5.45
N GLU A 82 -2.48 7.84 -6.44
CA GLU A 82 -2.19 7.52 -7.84
C GLU A 82 -0.70 7.71 -8.17
N THR A 83 -0.03 8.66 -7.55
CA THR A 83 1.42 8.81 -7.67
C THR A 83 2.14 7.56 -7.14
N ALA A 84 1.70 7.03 -6.01
CA ALA A 84 2.25 5.79 -5.47
C ALA A 84 2.00 4.60 -6.42
N VAL A 85 0.83 4.54 -7.05
CA VAL A 85 0.50 3.49 -8.03
C VAL A 85 1.48 3.55 -9.21
N VAL A 86 1.75 4.73 -9.75
CA VAL A 86 2.67 4.91 -10.87
C VAL A 86 4.08 4.44 -10.48
N GLN A 87 4.55 4.78 -9.30
CA GLN A 87 5.85 4.34 -8.81
C GLN A 87 5.91 2.83 -8.64
N ALA A 88 4.86 2.23 -8.09
CA ALA A 88 4.78 0.78 -7.91
C ALA A 88 4.77 0.06 -9.26
N LYS A 89 4.06 0.60 -10.26
CA LYS A 89 4.04 0.05 -11.61
C LYS A 89 5.42 0.05 -12.25
N SER A 90 6.16 1.14 -12.08
CA SER A 90 7.53 1.23 -12.59
C SER A 90 8.40 0.11 -12.02
N ALA A 91 8.31 -0.15 -10.71
CA ALA A 91 9.05 -1.24 -10.09
C ALA A 91 8.59 -2.62 -10.58
N LEU A 92 7.29 -2.81 -10.79
CA LEU A 92 6.75 -4.05 -11.33
C LEU A 92 7.33 -4.35 -12.71
N LEU A 93 7.38 -3.34 -13.58
CA LEU A 93 7.87 -3.50 -14.96
C LEU A 93 9.37 -3.73 -15.02
N GLN A 94 10.12 -3.35 -13.99
CA GLN A 94 11.55 -3.64 -13.89
C GLN A 94 11.84 -5.10 -13.50
N GLY A 95 10.83 -5.85 -13.15
CA GLY A 95 10.92 -7.23 -12.75
C GLY A 95 10.73 -7.41 -11.25
N ALA A 96 9.67 -8.11 -10.87
CA ALA A 96 9.38 -8.41 -9.49
C ALA A 96 8.81 -9.81 -9.39
N GLU A 97 9.02 -10.46 -8.23
CA GLU A 97 8.48 -11.77 -7.94
C GLU A 97 7.18 -11.69 -7.15
N VAL A 98 7.03 -10.63 -6.34
CA VAL A 98 5.86 -10.41 -5.47
C VAL A 98 5.47 -8.94 -5.53
N LEU A 99 4.18 -8.70 -5.72
CA LEU A 99 3.55 -7.38 -5.58
C LEU A 99 2.80 -7.34 -4.25
N ILE A 100 3.12 -6.37 -3.41
CA ILE A 100 2.44 -6.17 -2.13
C ILE A 100 1.57 -4.93 -2.24
N ILE A 101 0.27 -5.09 -1.96
CA ILE A 101 -0.69 -3.99 -1.92
C ILE A 101 -1.18 -3.87 -0.48
N ASN A 102 -0.90 -2.75 0.14
CA ASN A 102 -1.21 -2.56 1.55
C ASN A 102 -2.70 -2.64 1.83
N LYS A 103 -3.51 -2.10 0.93
CA LYS A 103 -4.94 -2.05 1.15
C LYS A 103 -5.70 -2.07 -0.16
N PHE A 104 -6.57 -3.05 -0.32
CA PHE A 104 -7.61 -3.05 -1.35
C PHE A 104 -8.89 -2.57 -0.69
N GLY A 105 -9.28 -1.36 -0.97
CA GLY A 105 -10.40 -0.72 -0.31
C GLY A 105 -11.42 -0.17 -1.29
N LYS A 106 -12.16 0.82 -0.82
CA LYS A 106 -13.25 1.44 -1.57
C LYS A 106 -12.78 2.05 -2.90
N HIS A 107 -11.58 2.63 -2.91
CA HIS A 107 -11.01 3.25 -4.10
C HIS A 107 -10.77 2.22 -5.21
N GLU A 108 -10.21 1.07 -4.86
CA GLU A 108 -9.95 -0.04 -5.78
C GLU A 108 -11.24 -0.71 -6.23
N ALA A 109 -12.20 -0.85 -5.35
CA ALA A 109 -13.53 -1.38 -5.71
C ALA A 109 -14.23 -0.49 -6.74
N GLY A 110 -13.94 0.82 -6.75
CA GLY A 110 -14.43 1.75 -7.75
C GLY A 110 -13.64 1.76 -9.06
N GLY A 111 -12.67 0.88 -9.22
CA GLY A 111 -11.88 0.77 -10.46
C GLY A 111 -10.65 1.66 -10.50
N ARG A 112 -10.24 2.21 -9.35
CA ARG A 112 -9.10 3.13 -9.23
C ARG A 112 -8.02 2.52 -8.34
N GLY A 113 -7.00 3.31 -8.03
CA GLY A 113 -5.93 2.89 -7.15
C GLY A 113 -5.14 1.73 -7.72
N PHE A 114 -4.98 0.67 -6.93
CA PHE A 114 -4.13 -0.46 -7.28
C PHE A 114 -4.81 -1.54 -8.12
N ARG A 115 -6.09 -1.38 -8.47
CA ARG A 115 -6.84 -2.42 -9.18
C ARG A 115 -6.19 -2.83 -10.50
N ASP A 116 -5.84 -1.86 -11.34
CA ASP A 116 -5.23 -2.16 -12.64
C ASP A 116 -3.83 -2.74 -12.49
N LEU A 117 -3.09 -2.28 -11.47
CA LEU A 117 -1.77 -2.80 -11.17
C LEU A 117 -1.81 -4.28 -10.77
N ILE A 118 -2.82 -4.66 -9.98
CA ILE A 118 -3.04 -6.06 -9.61
C ILE A 118 -3.30 -6.91 -10.85
N ALA A 119 -4.18 -6.42 -11.75
CA ALA A 119 -4.48 -7.13 -12.99
C ALA A 119 -3.23 -7.29 -13.85
N GLU A 120 -2.41 -6.28 -13.95
CA GLU A 120 -1.17 -6.33 -14.73
C GLU A 120 -0.17 -7.32 -14.13
N ALA A 121 -0.03 -7.33 -12.79
CA ALA A 121 0.82 -8.30 -12.11
C ALA A 121 0.37 -9.74 -12.38
N MET A 122 -0.93 -9.99 -12.38
CA MET A 122 -1.48 -11.30 -12.69
C MET A 122 -1.17 -11.72 -14.13
N MET A 123 -1.23 -10.80 -15.07
CA MET A 123 -0.86 -11.07 -16.47
C MET A 123 0.62 -11.39 -16.63
N LEU A 124 1.47 -10.84 -15.76
CA LEU A 124 2.91 -11.10 -15.75
C LEU A 124 3.29 -12.30 -14.89
N ASP A 125 2.30 -13.01 -14.35
CA ASP A 125 2.49 -14.16 -13.45
C ASP A 125 3.27 -13.79 -12.18
N VAL A 126 3.11 -12.57 -11.70
CA VAL A 126 3.68 -12.11 -10.44
C VAL A 126 2.71 -12.43 -9.31
N ARG A 127 3.23 -12.96 -8.21
CA ARG A 127 2.41 -13.25 -7.02
C ARG A 127 1.97 -11.96 -6.37
N VAL A 128 0.72 -11.91 -5.91
CA VAL A 128 0.13 -10.71 -5.31
C VAL A 128 -0.30 -10.99 -3.88
N LEU A 129 0.11 -10.14 -2.95
CA LEU A 129 -0.32 -10.15 -1.56
C LEU A 129 -1.05 -8.86 -1.26
N VAL A 130 -2.29 -8.96 -0.82
CA VAL A 130 -3.19 -7.81 -0.63
C VAL A 130 -3.69 -7.75 0.80
N GLY A 131 -3.60 -6.57 1.41
CA GLY A 131 -4.27 -6.28 2.66
C GLY A 131 -5.68 -5.75 2.41
N THR A 132 -6.65 -6.20 3.19
CA THR A 132 -8.03 -5.76 3.09
C THR A 132 -8.57 -5.39 4.45
N ASN A 133 -9.62 -4.56 4.47
CA ASN A 133 -10.40 -4.30 5.68
C ASN A 133 -11.62 -5.22 5.73
N GLU A 134 -12.12 -5.40 6.94
CA GLU A 134 -13.41 -6.06 7.12
C GLU A 134 -14.55 -5.29 6.49
#